data_066c55736fa6a510bf53fc4889ca1dfd
#
_entry.id   066c55736fa6a510bf53fc4889ca1dfd
#
_cell.length_a   1.000
_cell.length_b   1.000
_cell.length_c   1.000
_cell.angle_alpha   90.00
_cell.angle_beta   90.00
_cell.angle_gamma   90.00
#
_symmetry.space_group_name_H-M   'P 1'
#
loop_
_entity.id
_entity.type
_entity.pdbx_description
1 polymer ?
#
loop_
_entity_poly.entity_id
_entity_poly.type
_entity_poly.pdbx_seq_one_letter_code
_entity_poly.pdbx_strand_id
1 'polypeptide(L)'
;MSQFIDFTLPSTVPGRTLHGFRCVPEGQVRAVLQLSHGMVEYIDRYRPLAEYLADRGILVTGHDHLGHGASIRTKEDYGYFAEPDGNRAVLADLHAVTVLTKQLYPDLPYFLLGHSMGSFYARQYLCEYGKELDGAIIMGPGFQPK
;
A
#
# COMPACT_ATOMS: atom_id res chain seq x y z
N MET A 1 -15.65 17.67 -0.74
CA MET A 1 -14.20 17.44 -0.91
C MET A 1 -13.80 16.12 -0.27
N SER A 2 -12.90 15.39 -0.90
CA SER A 2 -12.34 14.19 -0.30
C SER A 2 -11.57 14.50 0.99
N GLN A 3 -11.48 13.54 1.88
CA GLN A 3 -10.83 13.69 3.18
C GLN A 3 -9.64 12.73 3.32
N PHE A 4 -8.47 13.27 3.66
CA PHE A 4 -7.32 12.46 4.05
C PHE A 4 -7.41 12.08 5.53
N ILE A 5 -7.20 10.80 5.81
CA ILE A 5 -7.11 10.25 7.15
C ILE A 5 -5.79 9.51 7.24
N ASP A 6 -4.86 10.04 8.02
CA ASP A 6 -3.61 9.35 8.32
C ASP A 6 -3.85 8.26 9.34
N PHE A 7 -3.14 7.15 9.22
CA PHE A 7 -3.21 6.05 10.16
C PHE A 7 -1.84 5.44 10.44
N THR A 8 -1.75 4.75 11.54
CA THR A 8 -0.64 3.86 11.86
C THR A 8 -1.15 2.45 12.05
N LEU A 9 -0.32 1.47 11.72
CA LEU A 9 -0.62 0.06 11.84
C LEU A 9 0.64 -0.66 12.33
N PRO A 10 0.55 -1.56 13.32
CA PRO A 10 1.69 -2.40 13.65
C PRO A 10 2.12 -3.21 12.43
N SER A 11 3.43 -3.20 12.13
CA SER A 11 3.99 -4.11 11.15
C SER A 11 3.90 -5.56 11.65
N THR A 12 3.93 -6.50 10.72
CA THR A 12 4.13 -7.91 11.05
C THR A 12 5.51 -8.17 11.65
N VAL A 13 6.44 -7.24 11.49
CA VAL A 13 7.75 -7.25 12.17
C VAL A 13 7.59 -6.65 13.58
N PRO A 14 7.89 -7.40 14.64
CA PRO A 14 7.75 -6.89 16.01
C PRO A 14 8.49 -5.58 16.25
N GLY A 15 7.84 -4.65 16.95
CA GLY A 15 8.41 -3.35 17.30
C GLY A 15 8.50 -2.33 16.15
N ARG A 16 7.96 -2.67 14.97
CA ARG A 16 7.90 -1.75 13.82
C ARG A 16 6.46 -1.27 13.63
N THR A 17 6.32 -0.03 13.21
CA THR A 17 5.03 0.61 12.95
C THR A 17 5.01 1.13 11.51
N LEU A 18 3.91 0.85 10.81
CA LEU A 18 3.66 1.37 9.48
C LEU A 18 2.87 2.66 9.57
N HIS A 19 3.18 3.61 8.71
CA HIS A 19 2.43 4.83 8.52
C HIS A 19 1.76 4.79 7.15
N GLY A 20 0.52 5.26 7.06
CA GLY A 20 -0.23 5.31 5.81
C GLY A 20 -1.32 6.36 5.81
N PHE A 21 -2.06 6.44 4.72
CA PHE A 21 -3.25 7.27 4.63
C PHE A 21 -4.41 6.57 3.92
N ARG A 22 -5.61 7.07 4.16
CA ARG A 22 -6.79 6.87 3.31
C ARG A 22 -7.27 8.23 2.82
N CYS A 23 -7.55 8.31 1.52
CA CYS A 23 -8.27 9.44 0.95
C CYS A 23 -9.71 8.98 0.66
N VAL A 24 -10.65 9.48 1.45
CA VAL A 24 -12.03 9.02 1.46
C VAL A 24 -12.89 9.96 0.62
N PRO A 25 -13.66 9.45 -0.35
CA PRO A 25 -14.66 10.25 -1.07
C PRO A 25 -15.65 10.94 -0.15
N GLU A 26 -16.13 12.11 -0.53
CA GLU A 26 -17.17 12.82 0.23
C GLU A 26 -18.52 12.08 0.18
N GLY A 27 -18.81 11.45 -0.96
CA GLY A 27 -20.05 10.71 -1.17
C GLY A 27 -19.88 9.20 -1.10
N GLN A 28 -20.64 8.50 -1.93
CA GLN A 28 -20.59 7.06 -1.98
C GLN A 28 -19.21 6.56 -2.44
N VAL A 29 -18.64 5.64 -1.68
CA VAL A 29 -17.44 4.91 -2.08
C VAL A 29 -17.84 3.80 -3.04
N ARG A 30 -17.29 3.84 -4.25
CA ARG A 30 -17.63 2.90 -5.34
C ARG A 30 -16.62 1.77 -5.50
N ALA A 31 -15.38 2.02 -5.13
CA ALA A 31 -14.28 1.07 -5.22
C ALA A 31 -13.13 1.52 -4.33
N VAL A 32 -12.18 0.61 -4.10
CA VAL A 32 -10.95 0.88 -3.36
C VAL A 32 -9.76 0.64 -4.27
N LEU A 33 -8.80 1.56 -4.25
CA LEU A 33 -7.47 1.40 -4.82
C LEU A 33 -6.44 1.45 -3.71
N GLN A 34 -5.71 0.35 -3.53
CA GLN A 34 -4.54 0.31 -2.64
C GLN A 34 -3.27 0.52 -3.43
N LEU A 35 -2.33 1.27 -2.86
CA LEU A 35 -1.07 1.63 -3.49
C LEU A 35 0.09 0.88 -2.84
N SER A 36 1.00 0.38 -3.68
CA SER A 36 2.30 -0.17 -3.29
C SER A 36 3.39 0.65 -3.99
N HIS A 37 4.05 1.52 -3.23
CA HIS A 37 5.03 2.46 -3.79
C HIS A 37 6.37 1.80 -4.13
N GLY A 38 7.20 2.50 -4.88
CA GLY A 38 8.52 2.04 -5.31
C GLY A 38 9.62 2.28 -4.29
N MET A 39 10.84 1.88 -4.69
CA MET A 39 12.04 2.12 -3.89
C MET A 39 12.35 3.61 -3.81
N VAL A 40 12.81 4.06 -2.63
CA VAL A 40 13.23 5.46 -2.39
C VAL A 40 12.11 6.47 -2.64
N GLU A 41 10.87 6.04 -2.55
CA GLU A 41 9.72 6.93 -2.51
C GLU A 41 8.89 6.69 -1.24
N TYR A 42 7.76 7.34 -1.13
CA TYR A 42 6.90 7.28 0.04
C TYR A 42 5.46 7.52 -0.37
N ILE A 43 4.53 7.11 0.48
CA ILE A 43 3.12 7.08 0.10
C ILE A 43 2.53 8.47 -0.14
N ASP A 44 3.00 9.51 0.53
CA ASP A 44 2.49 10.86 0.37
C ASP A 44 2.69 11.45 -1.03
N ARG A 45 3.62 10.91 -1.83
CA ARG A 45 3.78 11.29 -3.24
C ARG A 45 2.52 11.03 -4.06
N TYR A 46 1.68 10.13 -3.61
CA TYR A 46 0.46 9.73 -4.30
C TYR A 46 -0.77 10.53 -3.87
N ARG A 47 -0.63 11.49 -2.95
CA ARG A 47 -1.77 12.32 -2.50
C ARG A 47 -2.51 13.01 -3.65
N PRO A 48 -1.84 13.62 -4.66
CA PRO A 48 -2.56 14.23 -5.77
C PRO A 48 -3.39 13.21 -6.59
N LEU A 49 -2.85 12.02 -6.84
CA LEU A 49 -3.59 10.94 -7.48
C LEU A 49 -4.76 10.47 -6.62
N ALA A 50 -4.53 10.32 -5.32
CA ALA A 50 -5.54 9.89 -4.37
C ALA A 50 -6.72 10.86 -4.32
N GLU A 51 -6.45 12.16 -4.27
CA GLU A 51 -7.48 13.20 -4.27
C GLU A 51 -8.28 13.18 -5.59
N TYR A 52 -7.58 13.11 -6.73
CA TYR A 52 -8.21 13.02 -8.04
C TYR A 52 -9.19 11.83 -8.15
N LEU A 53 -8.80 10.67 -7.65
CA LEU A 53 -9.63 9.46 -7.69
C LEU A 53 -10.74 9.50 -6.63
N ALA A 54 -10.46 10.03 -5.45
CA ALA A 54 -11.46 10.15 -4.39
C ALA A 54 -12.61 11.09 -4.79
N ASP A 55 -12.30 12.17 -5.49
CA ASP A 55 -13.32 13.07 -6.05
C ASP A 55 -14.23 12.36 -7.09
N ARG A 56 -13.83 11.18 -7.53
CA ARG A 56 -14.60 10.32 -8.47
C ARG A 56 -15.16 9.07 -7.80
N GLY A 57 -15.18 9.04 -6.48
CA GLY A 57 -15.79 7.96 -5.72
C GLY A 57 -14.90 6.75 -5.45
N ILE A 58 -13.60 6.85 -5.70
CA ILE A 58 -12.65 5.77 -5.45
C ILE A 58 -11.85 6.11 -4.18
N LEU A 59 -12.02 5.31 -3.13
CA LEU A 59 -11.19 5.40 -1.95
C LEU A 59 -9.77 4.95 -2.30
N VAL A 60 -8.78 5.76 -1.96
CA VAL A 60 -7.38 5.43 -2.18
C VAL A 60 -6.68 5.28 -0.84
N THR A 61 -5.96 4.20 -0.65
CA THR A 61 -5.20 3.92 0.56
C THR A 61 -3.82 3.36 0.23
N GLY A 62 -2.92 3.50 1.16
CA GLY A 62 -1.59 2.92 1.07
C GLY A 62 -0.76 3.27 2.29
N HIS A 63 0.40 2.68 2.36
CA HIS A 63 1.31 2.88 3.48
C HIS A 63 2.75 2.99 2.99
N ASP A 64 3.59 3.58 3.81
CA ASP A 64 5.03 3.53 3.61
C ASP A 64 5.53 2.11 3.93
N HIS A 65 6.19 1.47 2.96
CA HIS A 65 6.86 0.20 3.21
C HIS A 65 7.89 0.32 4.33
N LEU A 66 8.19 -0.78 5.02
CA LEU A 66 9.28 -0.81 6.00
C LEU A 66 10.54 -0.13 5.43
N GLY A 67 11.18 0.69 6.26
CA GLY A 67 12.39 1.41 5.85
C GLY A 67 12.14 2.56 4.86
N HIS A 68 10.90 3.00 4.69
CA HIS A 68 10.53 4.08 3.79
C HIS A 68 9.61 5.09 4.50
N GLY A 69 9.65 6.34 4.03
CA GLY A 69 8.77 7.39 4.51
C GLY A 69 8.79 7.53 6.03
N ALA A 70 7.62 7.45 6.64
CA ALA A 70 7.45 7.52 8.10
C ALA A 70 7.42 6.14 8.78
N SER A 71 7.54 5.04 8.02
CA SER A 71 7.62 3.67 8.56
C SER A 71 9.05 3.31 8.96
N ILE A 72 9.72 4.21 9.65
CA ILE A 72 11.08 4.08 10.18
C ILE A 72 11.08 4.42 11.67
N ARG A 73 12.05 3.93 12.42
CA ARG A 73 12.31 4.30 13.82
C ARG A 73 13.36 5.40 13.88
N THR A 74 14.41 5.20 13.10
CA THR A 74 15.55 6.12 12.99
C THR A 74 16.00 6.19 11.53
N LYS A 75 16.90 7.12 11.23
CA LYS A 75 17.42 7.30 9.86
C LYS A 75 18.19 6.10 9.34
N GLU A 76 18.72 5.28 10.24
CA GLU A 76 19.44 4.05 9.90
C GLU A 76 18.53 2.97 9.33
N ASP A 77 17.22 3.08 9.56
CA ASP A 77 16.22 2.16 9.00
C ASP A 77 15.96 2.39 7.50
N TYR A 78 16.40 3.52 6.92
CA TYR A 78 16.11 3.80 5.51
C TYR A 78 16.67 2.73 4.57
N GLY A 79 15.79 2.19 3.72
CA GLY A 79 16.12 1.13 2.76
C GLY A 79 16.23 -0.26 3.37
N TYR A 80 16.03 -0.40 4.67
CA TYR A 80 16.09 -1.68 5.37
C TYR A 80 14.71 -2.20 5.73
N PHE A 81 14.39 -3.42 5.33
CA PHE A 81 13.11 -4.02 5.65
C PHE A 81 13.15 -4.74 7.00
N ALA A 82 13.68 -5.95 7.02
CA ALA A 82 13.77 -6.78 8.21
C ALA A 82 14.69 -7.99 7.99
N GLU A 83 15.09 -8.60 9.10
CA GLU A 83 15.73 -9.90 9.17
C GLU A 83 14.82 -10.86 9.97
N PRO A 84 14.73 -12.15 9.58
CA PRO A 84 15.48 -12.79 8.51
C PRO A 84 14.86 -12.70 7.12
N ASP A 85 13.59 -12.35 6.96
CA ASP A 85 12.89 -12.37 5.67
C ASP A 85 12.14 -11.05 5.43
N GLY A 86 12.89 -10.01 5.06
CA GLY A 86 12.34 -8.69 4.82
C GLY A 86 11.34 -8.66 3.66
N ASN A 87 11.58 -9.44 2.62
CA ASN A 87 10.68 -9.52 1.47
C ASN A 87 9.29 -10.04 1.89
N ARG A 88 9.26 -11.09 2.69
CA ARG A 88 8.01 -11.64 3.19
C ARG A 88 7.30 -10.69 4.15
N ALA A 89 8.06 -9.98 4.98
CA ALA A 89 7.51 -8.97 5.88
C ALA A 89 6.79 -7.86 5.12
N VAL A 90 7.41 -7.31 4.07
CA VAL A 90 6.80 -6.25 3.24
C VAL A 90 5.50 -6.74 2.58
N LEU A 91 5.48 -7.97 2.07
CA LEU A 91 4.28 -8.57 1.48
C LEU A 91 3.18 -8.77 2.53
N ALA A 92 3.54 -9.26 3.72
CA ALA A 92 2.60 -9.46 4.82
C ALA A 92 2.01 -8.13 5.32
N ASP A 93 2.83 -7.08 5.40
CA ASP A 93 2.38 -5.74 5.76
C ASP A 93 1.41 -5.17 4.71
N LEU A 94 1.70 -5.39 3.42
CA LEU A 94 0.79 -4.99 2.33
C LEU A 94 -0.57 -5.68 2.49
N HIS A 95 -0.57 -6.97 2.80
CA HIS A 95 -1.79 -7.73 3.06
C HIS A 95 -2.53 -7.23 4.32
N ALA A 96 -1.82 -6.87 5.37
CA ALA A 96 -2.43 -6.33 6.59
C ALA A 96 -3.21 -5.03 6.31
N VAL A 97 -2.69 -4.17 5.44
CA VAL A 97 -3.41 -2.95 5.02
C VAL A 97 -4.66 -3.30 4.21
N THR A 98 -4.62 -4.31 3.36
CA THR A 98 -5.80 -4.80 2.64
C THR A 98 -6.87 -5.31 3.62
N VAL A 99 -6.49 -6.11 4.59
CA VAL A 99 -7.43 -6.65 5.61
C VAL A 99 -8.08 -5.51 6.40
N LEU A 100 -7.29 -4.56 6.87
CA LEU A 100 -7.81 -3.38 7.59
C LEU A 100 -8.81 -2.60 6.72
N THR A 101 -8.45 -2.34 5.46
CA THR A 101 -9.30 -1.54 4.57
C THR A 101 -10.61 -2.26 4.27
N LYS A 102 -10.58 -3.56 4.03
CA LYS A 102 -11.79 -4.36 3.79
C LYS A 102 -12.69 -4.48 5.02
N GLN A 103 -12.14 -4.43 6.22
CA GLN A 103 -12.93 -4.37 7.46
C GLN A 103 -13.68 -3.04 7.58
N LEU A 104 -13.05 -1.94 7.20
CA LEU A 104 -13.64 -0.61 7.25
C LEU A 104 -14.62 -0.35 6.10
N TYR A 105 -14.36 -0.92 4.93
CA TYR A 105 -15.12 -0.73 3.70
C TYR A 105 -15.38 -2.09 3.04
N PRO A 106 -16.32 -2.90 3.60
CA PRO A 106 -16.60 -4.24 3.08
C PRO A 106 -17.36 -4.19 1.75
N ASP A 107 -17.28 -5.28 1.01
CA ASP A 107 -18.09 -5.55 -0.18
C ASP A 107 -17.92 -4.55 -1.34
N LEU A 108 -16.75 -3.94 -1.44
CA LEU A 108 -16.39 -3.03 -2.53
C LEU A 108 -15.40 -3.69 -3.50
N PRO A 109 -15.48 -3.37 -4.80
CA PRO A 109 -14.41 -3.72 -5.73
C PRO A 109 -13.08 -3.21 -5.23
N TYR A 110 -12.06 -4.05 -5.24
CA TYR A 110 -10.77 -3.79 -4.63
C TYR A 110 -9.62 -3.99 -5.63
N PHE A 111 -8.82 -2.96 -5.81
CA PHE A 111 -7.72 -2.94 -6.78
C PHE A 111 -6.40 -2.61 -6.09
N LEU A 112 -5.32 -3.17 -6.61
CA LEU A 112 -3.95 -2.91 -6.15
C LEU A 112 -3.14 -2.31 -7.30
N LEU A 113 -2.50 -1.16 -7.05
CA LEU A 113 -1.54 -0.55 -7.96
C LEU A 113 -0.15 -0.66 -7.35
N GLY A 114 0.78 -1.27 -8.07
CA GLY A 114 2.19 -1.31 -7.70
C GLY A 114 3.05 -0.58 -8.72
N HIS A 115 3.91 0.32 -8.23
CA HIS A 115 4.86 1.06 -9.03
C HIS A 115 6.29 0.61 -8.75
N SER A 116 7.09 0.31 -9.80
CA SER A 116 8.51 -0.06 -9.69
C SER A 116 8.71 -1.23 -8.71
N MET A 117 9.47 -1.06 -7.64
CA MET A 117 9.60 -2.08 -6.58
C MET A 117 8.23 -2.53 -6.06
N GLY A 118 7.30 -1.61 -5.87
CA GLY A 118 5.92 -1.92 -5.45
C GLY A 118 5.19 -2.81 -6.45
N SER A 119 5.55 -2.78 -7.73
CA SER A 119 4.98 -3.68 -8.74
C SER A 119 5.47 -5.12 -8.57
N PHE A 120 6.68 -5.32 -8.04
CA PHE A 120 7.17 -6.65 -7.70
C PHE A 120 6.36 -7.25 -6.56
N TYR A 121 6.07 -6.46 -5.52
CA TYR A 121 5.20 -6.88 -4.43
C TYR A 121 3.76 -7.09 -4.88
N ALA A 122 3.24 -6.27 -5.79
CA ALA A 122 1.91 -6.48 -6.35
C ALA A 122 1.81 -7.82 -7.09
N ARG A 123 2.85 -8.22 -7.84
CA ARG A 123 2.90 -9.53 -8.50
C ARG A 123 2.96 -10.68 -7.50
N GLN A 124 3.78 -10.56 -6.45
CA GLN A 124 3.81 -11.55 -5.37
C GLN A 124 2.47 -11.63 -4.65
N TYR A 125 1.84 -10.49 -4.42
CA TYR A 125 0.51 -10.41 -3.84
C TYR A 125 -0.52 -11.17 -4.66
N LEU A 126 -0.49 -11.01 -5.99
CA LEU A 126 -1.38 -11.75 -6.89
C LEU A 126 -1.20 -13.28 -6.77
N CYS A 127 0.03 -13.75 -6.57
CA CYS A 127 0.29 -15.17 -6.40
C CYS A 127 -0.28 -15.75 -5.10
N GLU A 128 -0.24 -14.98 -4.01
CA GLU A 128 -0.65 -15.47 -2.68
C GLU A 128 -2.09 -15.08 -2.33
N TYR A 129 -2.49 -13.86 -2.67
CA TYR A 129 -3.75 -13.24 -2.24
C TYR A 129 -4.59 -12.71 -3.41
N GLY A 130 -4.29 -13.11 -4.64
CA GLY A 130 -4.94 -12.56 -5.84
C GLY A 130 -6.45 -12.70 -5.85
N LYS A 131 -7.00 -13.70 -5.14
CA LYS A 131 -8.45 -13.88 -5.01
C LYS A 131 -9.15 -12.76 -4.24
N GLU A 132 -8.41 -11.97 -3.47
CA GLU A 132 -8.93 -10.83 -2.73
C GLU A 132 -9.07 -9.57 -3.57
N LEU A 133 -8.50 -9.57 -4.78
CA LEU A 133 -8.48 -8.44 -5.69
C LEU A 133 -9.41 -8.66 -6.89
N ASP A 134 -10.07 -7.59 -7.31
CA ASP A 134 -10.82 -7.55 -8.57
C ASP A 134 -9.93 -7.16 -9.76
N GLY A 135 -8.77 -6.57 -9.49
CA GLY A 135 -7.77 -6.24 -10.51
C GLY A 135 -6.50 -5.68 -9.90
N ALA A 136 -5.46 -5.62 -10.73
CA ALA A 136 -4.18 -5.03 -10.34
C ALA A 136 -3.60 -4.22 -11.50
N ILE A 137 -2.92 -3.14 -11.16
CA ILE A 137 -2.19 -2.27 -12.09
C ILE A 137 -0.71 -2.43 -11.79
N ILE A 138 0.04 -2.95 -12.75
CA ILE A 138 1.48 -3.18 -12.65
C ILE A 138 2.18 -2.09 -13.46
N MET A 139 2.71 -1.09 -12.78
CA MET A 139 3.29 0.10 -13.39
C MET A 139 4.81 0.12 -13.23
N GLY A 140 5.52 0.31 -14.34
CA GLY A 140 6.99 0.36 -14.35
C GLY A 140 7.64 -0.93 -13.84
N PRO A 141 7.18 -2.13 -14.26
CA PRO A 141 7.78 -3.37 -13.79
C PRO A 141 9.18 -3.53 -14.36
N GLY A 142 10.00 -4.27 -13.63
CA GLY A 142 11.32 -4.67 -14.10
C GLY A 142 11.40 -6.16 -14.37
N PHE A 143 12.41 -6.55 -15.09
CA PHE A 143 12.83 -7.94 -15.25
C PHE A 143 14.29 -8.05 -14.80
N GLN A 144 14.57 -8.99 -13.92
CA GLN A 144 15.92 -9.28 -13.49
C GLN A 144 16.33 -10.61 -14.12
N PRO A 145 17.25 -10.61 -15.08
CA PRO A 145 17.75 -11.85 -15.64
C PRO A 145 18.50 -12.64 -14.57
N LYS A 146 18.46 -13.97 -14.69
CA LYS A 146 19.21 -14.89 -13.81
C LYS A 146 20.71 -14.77 -14.06
#